data_dcbb3d36cad9a412c7a97b1361ffc34d
#
_entry.id   dcbb3d36cad9a412c7a97b1361ffc34d
#
_cell.length_a   1.000
_cell.length_b   1.000
_cell.length_c   1.000
_cell.angle_alpha   90.00
_cell.angle_beta   90.00
_cell.angle_gamma   90.00
#
_symmetry.space_group_name_H-M   'P 1'
#
loop_
_entity.id
_entity.type
_entity.pdbx_description
1 polymer ?
#
loop_
_entity_poly.entity_id
_entity_poly.type
_entity_poly.pdbx_seq_one_letter_code
_entity_poly.pdbx_strand_id
1 'polypeptide(L)'
;MTMGTAGSLNNGRQVWGLANIKQGFKLPGGDEIQGHLLISHPHQWGKSLTIMFTPIRVVCNNTLTMALGQKGDRFRMPHVKAFDADVKQSAELALGLANKQLESFEEQSKFLASKQYTDDKFDQFLAQLFQPALLPNVDRTQFNRTCETVHELVYTQPGHKMSEGSWWSAVNAVTYYADHRAGRSRDASLSSAWFGPRAATKRRALELATEYAEAA
;
A
#
# COMPACT_ATOMS: atom_id res chain seq x y z
N MET A 1 3.80 -16.70 11.95
CA MET A 1 3.40 -16.41 10.56
C MET A 1 2.50 -17.51 10.05
N THR A 2 1.43 -17.17 9.37
CA THR A 2 0.51 -18.14 8.73
C THR A 2 0.23 -17.69 7.31
N MET A 3 0.21 -18.63 6.35
CA MET A 3 -0.22 -18.32 5.00
C MET A 3 -1.71 -17.97 5.01
N GLY A 4 -2.06 -16.78 4.50
CA GLY A 4 -3.45 -16.31 4.44
C GLY A 4 -4.12 -16.66 3.12
N THR A 5 -3.52 -16.22 2.03
CA THR A 5 -4.05 -16.46 0.68
C THR A 5 -2.91 -16.49 -0.34
N ALA A 6 -3.15 -17.10 -1.48
CA ALA A 6 -2.21 -17.16 -2.59
C ALA A 6 -2.96 -17.16 -3.92
N GLY A 7 -2.26 -16.84 -4.99
CA GLY A 7 -2.83 -16.82 -6.32
C GLY A 7 -1.80 -16.61 -7.42
N SER A 8 -2.30 -16.39 -8.62
CA SER A 8 -1.46 -16.07 -9.77
C SER A 8 -1.95 -14.82 -10.48
N LEU A 9 -1.04 -14.14 -11.16
CA LEU A 9 -1.24 -12.97 -12.00
C LEU A 9 -0.65 -13.20 -13.38
N ASN A 10 -1.06 -12.35 -14.33
CA ASN A 10 -0.52 -12.38 -15.70
C ASN A 10 -0.63 -13.76 -16.35
N ASN A 11 -1.81 -14.39 -16.24
CA ASN A 11 -2.07 -15.73 -16.78
C ASN A 11 -1.09 -16.81 -16.25
N GLY A 12 -0.83 -16.81 -14.95
CA GLY A 12 0.05 -17.76 -14.29
C GLY A 12 1.54 -17.45 -14.38
N ARG A 13 1.94 -16.37 -15.05
CA ARG A 13 3.36 -15.98 -15.17
C ARG A 13 3.97 -15.43 -13.88
N GLN A 14 3.15 -15.11 -12.90
CA GLN A 14 3.57 -14.62 -11.59
C GLN A 14 2.69 -15.27 -10.54
N VAL A 15 3.28 -15.99 -9.61
CA VAL A 15 2.58 -16.46 -8.41
C VAL A 15 2.86 -15.52 -7.25
N TRP A 16 1.92 -15.46 -6.32
CA TRP A 16 2.04 -14.66 -5.11
C TRP A 16 1.40 -15.39 -3.92
N GLY A 17 1.89 -15.06 -2.74
CA GLY A 17 1.32 -15.50 -1.47
C GLY A 17 1.34 -14.35 -0.48
N LEU A 18 0.28 -14.23 0.30
CA LEU A 18 0.15 -13.27 1.38
C LEU A 18 0.19 -14.02 2.72
N ALA A 19 1.21 -13.75 3.52
CA ALA A 19 1.40 -14.39 4.81
C ALA A 19 1.17 -13.39 5.94
N ASN A 20 0.25 -13.70 6.86
CA ASN A 20 0.01 -12.91 8.06
C ASN A 20 1.16 -13.10 9.05
N ILE A 21 1.78 -12.00 9.53
CA ILE A 21 2.86 -12.05 10.52
C ILE A 21 2.35 -12.20 11.95
N LYS A 22 1.02 -12.26 12.15
CA LYS A 22 0.33 -12.34 13.46
C LYS A 22 0.61 -11.16 14.39
N GLN A 23 0.93 -10.03 13.82
CA GLN A 23 1.11 -8.76 14.51
C GLN A 23 0.31 -7.70 13.78
N GLY A 24 -0.16 -6.71 14.52
CA GLY A 24 -0.96 -5.60 14.03
C GLY A 24 -1.14 -4.58 15.15
N PHE A 25 -1.82 -3.51 14.83
CA PHE A 25 -2.13 -2.46 15.81
C PHE A 25 -3.54 -1.89 15.58
N LYS A 26 -4.02 -1.15 16.57
CA LYS A 26 -5.28 -0.43 16.52
C LYS A 26 -5.05 1.05 16.74
N LEU A 27 -5.63 1.88 15.88
CA LEU A 27 -5.65 3.33 16.08
C LEU A 27 -6.75 3.74 17.07
N PRO A 28 -6.67 4.94 17.68
CA PRO A 28 -7.64 5.41 18.67
C PRO A 28 -9.10 5.35 18.22
N GLY A 29 -9.39 5.54 16.93
CA GLY A 29 -10.74 5.41 16.35
C GLY A 29 -11.23 3.97 16.15
N GLY A 30 -10.47 2.97 16.60
CA GLY A 30 -10.82 1.56 16.44
C GLY A 30 -10.37 0.94 15.10
N ASP A 31 -9.69 1.71 14.26
CA ASP A 31 -9.18 1.24 12.98
C ASP A 31 -8.05 0.23 13.17
N GLU A 32 -8.22 -0.98 12.65
CA GLU A 32 -7.30 -2.11 12.84
C GLU A 32 -6.46 -2.37 11.59
N ILE A 33 -5.16 -2.45 11.80
CA ILE A 33 -4.19 -2.76 10.76
C ILE A 33 -3.45 -4.04 11.13
N GLN A 34 -3.38 -4.97 10.18
CA GLN A 34 -2.63 -6.23 10.31
C GLN A 34 -1.43 -6.25 9.39
N GLY A 35 -0.29 -6.69 9.91
CA GLY A 35 0.95 -6.86 9.15
C GLY A 35 0.95 -8.14 8.33
N HIS A 36 1.35 -8.03 7.07
CA HIS A 36 1.52 -9.16 6.15
C HIS A 36 2.85 -9.07 5.41
N LEU A 37 3.33 -10.21 4.95
CA LEU A 37 4.37 -10.31 3.93
C LEU A 37 3.73 -10.73 2.62
N LEU A 38 3.92 -9.94 1.59
CA LEU A 38 3.59 -10.29 0.21
C LEU A 38 4.82 -10.90 -0.44
N ILE A 39 4.74 -12.19 -0.72
CA ILE A 39 5.78 -12.97 -1.42
C ILE A 39 5.35 -13.07 -2.87
N SER A 40 6.22 -12.70 -3.79
CA SER A 40 5.92 -12.74 -5.22
C SER A 40 7.05 -13.36 -6.01
N HIS A 41 6.67 -14.27 -6.89
CA HIS A 41 7.57 -15.06 -7.71
C HIS A 41 7.16 -14.99 -9.18
N PRO A 42 7.84 -14.18 -10.00
CA PRO A 42 7.64 -14.18 -11.45
C PRO A 42 8.29 -15.42 -12.07
N HIS A 43 7.54 -16.17 -12.88
CA HIS A 43 8.04 -17.29 -13.67
C HIS A 43 8.72 -16.80 -14.96
N GLN A 44 9.67 -15.91 -14.83
CA GLN A 44 10.45 -15.37 -15.94
C GLN A 44 11.95 -15.50 -15.64
N TRP A 45 12.72 -15.88 -16.66
CA TRP A 45 14.16 -15.96 -16.55
C TRP A 45 14.77 -14.63 -16.09
N GLY A 46 15.72 -14.68 -15.17
CA GLY A 46 16.38 -13.50 -14.61
C GLY A 46 15.56 -12.67 -13.61
N LYS A 47 14.33 -13.10 -13.27
CA LYS A 47 13.54 -12.47 -12.20
C LYS A 47 13.74 -13.20 -10.88
N SER A 48 13.78 -12.43 -9.80
CA SER A 48 13.96 -12.94 -8.43
C SER A 48 12.64 -13.03 -7.70
N LEU A 49 12.51 -13.94 -6.74
CA LEU A 49 11.50 -13.90 -5.71
C LEU A 49 11.65 -12.58 -4.94
N THR A 50 10.54 -11.89 -4.70
CA THR A 50 10.50 -10.66 -3.92
C THR A 50 9.61 -10.82 -2.71
N ILE A 51 10.04 -10.28 -1.58
CA ILE A 51 9.24 -10.20 -0.36
C ILE A 51 9.06 -8.72 -0.03
N MET A 52 7.82 -8.32 0.26
CA MET A 52 7.46 -6.95 0.62
C MET A 52 6.60 -6.95 1.87
N PHE A 53 6.79 -5.96 2.72
CA PHE A 53 5.86 -5.71 3.82
C PHE A 53 4.56 -5.09 3.28
N THR A 54 3.43 -5.57 3.80
CA THR A 54 2.11 -5.13 3.34
C THR A 54 1.18 -5.01 4.54
N PRO A 55 1.06 -3.83 5.16
CA PRO A 55 -0.01 -3.58 6.11
C PRO A 55 -1.36 -3.61 5.39
N ILE A 56 -2.33 -4.27 6.02
CA ILE A 56 -3.69 -4.38 5.51
C ILE A 56 -4.65 -3.79 6.54
N ARG A 57 -5.44 -2.83 6.12
CA ARG A 57 -6.53 -2.28 6.91
C ARG A 57 -7.69 -3.25 6.92
N VAL A 58 -8.07 -3.76 8.10
CA VAL A 58 -9.01 -4.89 8.23
C VAL A 58 -10.41 -4.55 7.72
N VAL A 59 -10.91 -3.36 7.99
CA VAL A 59 -12.28 -2.94 7.66
C VAL A 59 -12.59 -2.90 6.17
N CYS A 60 -11.58 -2.68 5.32
CA CYS A 60 -11.77 -2.50 3.87
C CYS A 60 -10.80 -3.30 3.00
N ASN A 61 -9.90 -4.07 3.60
CA ASN A 61 -8.83 -4.79 2.91
C ASN A 61 -7.91 -3.91 2.04
N ASN A 62 -7.78 -2.62 2.36
CA ASN A 62 -6.81 -1.75 1.71
C ASN A 62 -5.40 -2.27 1.98
N THR A 63 -4.58 -2.29 0.94
CA THR A 63 -3.20 -2.77 0.99
C THR A 63 -2.21 -1.64 0.73
N LEU A 64 -1.08 -1.64 1.42
CA LEU A 64 0.01 -0.72 1.14
C LEU A 64 1.33 -1.50 1.05
N THR A 65 1.72 -1.88 -0.15
CA THR A 65 2.96 -2.63 -0.35
C THR A 65 4.19 -1.74 -0.22
N MET A 66 5.07 -2.09 0.69
CA MET A 66 6.31 -1.38 0.98
C MET A 66 7.52 -2.31 0.82
N ALA A 67 8.66 -1.74 0.42
CA ALA A 67 9.91 -2.50 0.34
C ALA A 67 10.41 -2.86 1.76
N LEU A 68 11.00 -4.04 1.91
CA LEU A 68 11.72 -4.42 3.13
C LEU A 68 13.14 -3.88 3.06
N GLY A 69 13.43 -2.75 3.73
CA GLY A 69 14.77 -2.17 3.83
C GLY A 69 14.81 -0.66 3.71
N GLN A 70 15.85 -0.03 4.27
CA GLN A 70 16.00 1.43 4.41
C GLN A 70 16.21 2.21 3.10
N LYS A 71 16.52 1.55 1.98
CA LYS A 71 16.80 2.19 0.68
C LYS A 71 15.81 1.80 -0.43
N GLY A 72 14.60 1.34 -0.07
CA GLY A 72 13.64 0.86 -1.08
C GLY A 72 14.08 -0.44 -1.76
N ASP A 73 15.11 -1.08 -1.26
CA ASP A 73 15.57 -2.36 -1.79
C ASP A 73 14.55 -3.45 -1.46
N ARG A 74 14.00 -4.03 -2.50
CA ARG A 74 13.16 -5.22 -2.38
C ARG A 74 14.01 -6.36 -1.89
N PHE A 75 13.59 -7.03 -0.83
CA PHE A 75 14.23 -8.28 -0.44
C PHE A 75 14.10 -9.28 -1.60
N ARG A 76 15.22 -9.63 -2.21
CA ARG A 76 15.25 -10.48 -3.41
C ARG A 76 16.05 -11.74 -3.14
N MET A 77 15.49 -12.87 -3.52
CA MET A 77 16.20 -14.15 -3.53
C MET A 77 16.36 -14.63 -4.97
N PRO A 78 17.61 -14.87 -5.42
CA PRO A 78 17.84 -15.42 -6.74
C PRO A 78 17.38 -16.88 -6.83
N HIS A 79 16.89 -17.29 -7.99
CA HIS A 79 16.33 -18.60 -8.29
C HIS A 79 17.32 -19.78 -8.27
N VAL A 80 18.58 -19.55 -7.96
CA VAL A 80 19.69 -20.45 -8.38
C VAL A 80 20.09 -21.46 -7.32
N LYS A 81 19.46 -21.46 -6.14
CA LYS A 81 19.81 -22.39 -5.06
C LYS A 81 18.60 -23.17 -4.55
N ALA A 82 18.85 -24.44 -4.22
CA ALA A 82 17.90 -25.30 -3.54
C ALA A 82 17.36 -24.64 -2.25
N PHE A 83 16.13 -24.98 -1.88
CA PHE A 83 15.47 -24.55 -0.66
C PHE A 83 16.16 -25.17 0.55
N ASP A 84 17.24 -24.57 1.02
CA ASP A 84 18.05 -25.02 2.14
C ASP A 84 18.03 -24.04 3.33
N ALA A 85 18.92 -24.23 4.29
CA ALA A 85 19.05 -23.42 5.51
C ALA A 85 19.06 -21.89 5.27
N ASP A 86 19.58 -21.44 4.11
CA ASP A 86 19.60 -20.06 3.67
C ASP A 86 18.20 -19.45 3.54
N VAL A 87 17.18 -20.25 3.19
CA VAL A 87 15.79 -19.79 3.04
C VAL A 87 15.17 -19.52 4.41
N LYS A 88 15.45 -20.37 5.40
CA LYS A 88 14.96 -20.17 6.77
C LYS A 88 15.54 -18.88 7.36
N GLN A 89 16.84 -18.70 7.25
CA GLN A 89 17.51 -17.49 7.71
C GLN A 89 17.00 -16.22 6.99
N SER A 90 16.78 -16.31 5.69
CA SER A 90 16.21 -15.22 4.89
C SER A 90 14.78 -14.89 5.31
N ALA A 91 13.97 -15.90 5.62
CA ALA A 91 12.60 -15.68 6.10
C ALA A 91 12.57 -15.05 7.50
N GLU A 92 13.48 -15.46 8.39
CA GLU A 92 13.63 -14.87 9.73
C GLU A 92 14.07 -13.39 9.64
N LEU A 93 15.02 -13.09 8.76
CA LEU A 93 15.44 -11.71 8.49
C LEU A 93 14.30 -10.86 7.92
N ALA A 94 13.57 -11.38 6.93
CA ALA A 94 12.43 -10.68 6.35
C ALA A 94 11.33 -10.40 7.38
N LEU A 95 11.07 -11.36 8.28
CA LEU A 95 10.12 -11.18 9.38
C LEU A 95 10.59 -10.12 10.39
N GLY A 96 11.87 -10.11 10.75
CA GLY A 96 12.46 -9.09 11.61
C GLY A 96 12.35 -7.68 11.01
N LEU A 97 12.61 -7.55 9.72
CA LEU A 97 12.44 -6.28 9.00
C LEU A 97 10.96 -5.85 8.91
N ALA A 98 10.05 -6.81 8.69
CA ALA A 98 8.61 -6.52 8.65
C ALA A 98 8.08 -6.02 9.99
N ASN A 99 8.54 -6.58 11.11
CA ASN A 99 8.15 -6.12 12.44
C ASN A 99 8.60 -4.67 12.69
N LYS A 100 9.84 -4.33 12.36
CA LYS A 100 10.33 -2.94 12.46
C LYS A 100 9.54 -1.97 11.58
N GLN A 101 9.18 -2.40 10.38
CA GLN A 101 8.34 -1.58 9.50
C GLN A 101 6.91 -1.43 10.03
N LEU A 102 6.35 -2.45 10.67
CA LEU A 102 5.05 -2.36 11.30
C LEU A 102 5.04 -1.32 12.42
N GLU A 103 6.07 -1.31 13.28
CA GLU A 103 6.23 -0.32 14.35
C GLU A 103 6.33 1.11 13.78
N SER A 104 7.19 1.32 12.78
CA SER A 104 7.33 2.64 12.13
C SER A 104 6.03 3.07 11.43
N PHE A 105 5.32 2.13 10.80
CA PHE A 105 4.03 2.42 10.16
C PHE A 105 2.93 2.71 11.18
N GLU A 106 2.95 2.07 12.35
CA GLU A 106 2.05 2.38 13.46
C GLU A 106 2.23 3.82 13.93
N GLU A 107 3.46 4.26 14.17
CA GLU A 107 3.78 5.63 14.58
C GLU A 107 3.30 6.64 13.52
N GLN A 108 3.62 6.39 12.26
CA GLN A 108 3.18 7.25 11.15
C GLN A 108 1.66 7.30 11.02
N SER A 109 0.98 6.17 11.16
CA SER A 109 -0.49 6.10 11.09
C SER A 109 -1.15 6.84 12.24
N LYS A 110 -0.62 6.72 13.47
CA LYS A 110 -1.07 7.47 14.65
C LYS A 110 -0.88 8.97 14.46
N PHE A 111 0.27 9.38 13.94
CA PHE A 111 0.55 10.79 13.63
C PHE A 111 -0.46 11.34 12.63
N LEU A 112 -0.68 10.66 11.50
CA LEU A 112 -1.65 11.08 10.47
C LEU A 112 -3.08 11.09 10.99
N ALA A 113 -3.46 10.15 11.86
CA ALA A 113 -4.79 10.10 12.47
C ALA A 113 -5.02 11.24 13.47
N SER A 114 -3.97 11.80 14.06
CA SER A 114 -4.03 12.94 14.99
C SER A 114 -4.08 14.30 14.30
N LYS A 115 -3.80 14.39 13.02
CA LYS A 115 -3.70 15.63 12.24
C LYS A 115 -4.90 15.80 11.31
N GLN A 116 -5.64 16.88 11.49
CA GLN A 116 -6.79 17.22 10.64
C GLN A 116 -6.33 17.99 9.41
N TYR A 117 -7.01 17.80 8.26
CA TYR A 117 -6.84 18.64 7.08
C TYR A 117 -8.00 19.64 6.95
N THR A 118 -7.77 20.70 6.20
CA THR A 118 -8.83 21.58 5.69
C THR A 118 -9.17 21.14 4.26
N ASP A 119 -10.37 21.48 3.76
CA ASP A 119 -10.79 21.15 2.40
C ASP A 119 -9.79 21.70 1.37
N ASP A 120 -9.34 22.93 1.53
CA ASP A 120 -8.34 23.55 0.64
C ASP A 120 -7.01 22.76 0.61
N LYS A 121 -6.53 22.29 1.77
CA LYS A 121 -5.31 21.47 1.84
C LYS A 121 -5.53 20.08 1.24
N PHE A 122 -6.71 19.52 1.42
CA PHE A 122 -7.06 18.24 0.81
C PHE A 122 -7.13 18.33 -0.72
N ASP A 123 -7.74 19.39 -1.25
CA ASP A 123 -7.75 19.63 -2.70
C ASP A 123 -6.35 19.83 -3.27
N GLN A 124 -5.48 20.57 -2.57
CA GLN A 124 -4.07 20.72 -2.95
C GLN A 124 -3.34 19.37 -2.93
N PHE A 125 -3.57 18.55 -1.90
CA PHE A 125 -3.01 17.20 -1.81
C PHE A 125 -3.44 16.32 -3.00
N LEU A 126 -4.73 16.30 -3.35
CA LEU A 126 -5.24 15.54 -4.50
C LEU A 126 -4.65 16.07 -5.82
N ALA A 127 -4.62 17.39 -5.98
CA ALA A 127 -4.01 18.01 -7.14
C ALA A 127 -2.54 17.62 -7.28
N GLN A 128 -1.76 17.66 -6.22
CA GLN A 128 -0.34 17.31 -6.23
C GLN A 128 -0.11 15.80 -6.43
N LEU A 129 -0.95 14.96 -5.85
CA LEU A 129 -0.83 13.50 -5.93
C LEU A 129 -1.14 12.98 -7.33
N PHE A 130 -2.24 13.46 -7.91
CA PHE A 130 -2.73 13.00 -9.21
C PHE A 130 -2.32 13.91 -10.35
N GLN A 131 -1.58 15.00 -10.05
CA GLN A 131 -1.13 15.91 -11.07
C GLN A 131 -0.51 15.13 -12.21
N PRO A 132 -1.03 15.40 -13.40
CA PRO A 132 -0.31 15.12 -14.61
C PRO A 132 0.85 16.10 -14.67
N ALA A 133 1.83 15.92 -13.83
CA ALA A 133 2.99 16.77 -13.79
C ALA A 133 3.56 16.84 -15.20
N LEU A 134 3.34 17.98 -15.88
CA LEU A 134 4.07 18.37 -17.09
C LEU A 134 3.97 17.43 -18.31
N LEU A 135 3.04 16.47 -18.33
CA LEU A 135 2.83 15.65 -19.52
C LEU A 135 1.85 16.35 -20.46
N PRO A 136 2.25 16.63 -21.71
CA PRO A 136 1.46 17.43 -22.65
C PRO A 136 0.12 16.80 -23.09
N ASN A 137 -0.16 15.58 -22.70
CA ASN A 137 -1.32 14.80 -23.14
C ASN A 137 -2.17 14.20 -22.01
N VAL A 138 -2.26 14.86 -20.85
CA VAL A 138 -3.08 14.31 -19.77
C VAL A 138 -4.56 14.65 -19.99
N ASP A 139 -5.37 13.62 -19.91
CA ASP A 139 -6.81 13.73 -19.91
C ASP A 139 -7.29 14.39 -18.60
N ARG A 140 -7.56 15.70 -18.68
CA ARG A 140 -8.08 16.50 -17.55
C ARG A 140 -9.42 15.95 -17.04
N THR A 141 -10.22 15.35 -17.91
CA THR A 141 -11.50 14.74 -17.53
C THR A 141 -11.27 13.55 -16.60
N GLN A 142 -10.28 12.70 -16.93
CA GLN A 142 -9.93 11.56 -16.08
C GLN A 142 -9.33 12.00 -14.74
N PHE A 143 -8.49 13.05 -14.75
CA PHE A 143 -7.96 13.67 -13.54
C PHE A 143 -9.09 14.15 -12.62
N ASN A 144 -10.01 14.97 -13.13
CA ASN A 144 -11.13 15.49 -12.34
C ASN A 144 -11.98 14.38 -11.75
N ARG A 145 -12.34 13.36 -12.55
CA ARG A 145 -13.11 12.20 -12.07
C ARG A 145 -12.38 11.42 -10.96
N THR A 146 -11.07 11.30 -11.06
CA THR A 146 -10.28 10.63 -10.02
C THR A 146 -10.31 11.43 -8.72
N CYS A 147 -10.09 12.75 -8.78
CA CYS A 147 -10.15 13.62 -7.61
C CYS A 147 -11.57 13.62 -6.98
N GLU A 148 -12.62 13.77 -7.78
CA GLU A 148 -14.01 13.71 -7.33
C GLU A 148 -14.32 12.37 -6.63
N THR A 149 -13.89 11.25 -7.22
CA THR A 149 -14.09 9.92 -6.63
C THR A 149 -13.37 9.80 -5.29
N VAL A 150 -12.12 10.26 -5.18
CA VAL A 150 -11.39 10.19 -3.92
C VAL A 150 -11.99 11.12 -2.88
N HIS A 151 -12.46 12.30 -3.31
CA HIS A 151 -13.16 13.24 -2.44
C HIS A 151 -14.46 12.65 -1.86
N GLU A 152 -15.23 11.91 -2.64
CA GLU A 152 -16.39 11.15 -2.16
C GLU A 152 -15.98 10.04 -1.18
N LEU A 153 -14.88 9.35 -1.46
CA LEU A 153 -14.44 8.19 -0.68
C LEU A 153 -14.00 8.54 0.74
N VAL A 154 -13.54 9.76 1.05
CA VAL A 154 -13.24 10.14 2.44
C VAL A 154 -14.48 10.09 3.34
N TYR A 155 -15.68 10.17 2.76
CA TYR A 155 -16.96 10.13 3.48
C TYR A 155 -17.72 8.82 3.30
N THR A 156 -17.35 7.96 2.34
CA THR A 156 -18.16 6.78 1.96
C THR A 156 -17.42 5.45 2.05
N GLN A 157 -16.08 5.45 2.10
CA GLN A 157 -15.33 4.20 2.22
C GLN A 157 -15.63 3.47 3.53
N PRO A 158 -15.51 2.13 3.58
CA PRO A 158 -15.66 1.40 4.83
C PRO A 158 -14.71 1.93 5.92
N GLY A 159 -15.24 2.21 7.11
CA GLY A 159 -14.48 2.73 8.23
C GLY A 159 -14.09 4.22 8.14
N HIS A 160 -14.70 5.02 7.25
CA HIS A 160 -14.41 6.45 7.12
C HIS A 160 -14.57 7.22 8.46
N LYS A 161 -15.57 6.87 9.27
CA LYS A 161 -15.82 7.51 10.58
C LYS A 161 -14.75 7.25 11.64
N MET A 162 -13.88 6.23 11.45
CA MET A 162 -12.85 5.87 12.42
C MET A 162 -11.73 6.92 12.53
N SER A 163 -11.56 7.76 11.49
CA SER A 163 -10.53 8.80 11.43
C SER A 163 -10.98 9.99 10.58
N GLU A 164 -12.26 10.35 10.67
CA GLU A 164 -12.89 11.37 9.84
C GLU A 164 -12.11 12.71 9.90
N GLY A 165 -11.92 13.34 8.75
CA GLY A 165 -11.22 14.62 8.60
C GLY A 165 -9.71 14.58 8.81
N SER A 166 -9.14 13.42 9.15
CA SER A 166 -7.69 13.30 9.37
C SER A 166 -6.92 12.95 8.09
N TRP A 167 -5.61 13.24 8.07
CA TRP A 167 -4.72 12.83 6.98
C TRP A 167 -4.67 11.31 6.81
N TRP A 168 -4.92 10.53 7.87
CA TRP A 168 -5.08 9.10 7.76
C TRP A 168 -6.31 8.71 6.93
N SER A 169 -7.44 9.42 7.10
CA SER A 169 -8.64 9.24 6.27
C SER A 169 -8.36 9.56 4.80
N ALA A 170 -7.61 10.62 4.52
CA ALA A 170 -7.20 11.00 3.17
C ALA A 170 -6.36 9.90 2.49
N VAL A 171 -5.34 9.37 3.18
CA VAL A 171 -4.52 8.25 2.68
C VAL A 171 -5.39 7.01 2.42
N ASN A 172 -6.33 6.70 3.33
CA ASN A 172 -7.20 5.55 3.16
C ASN A 172 -8.17 5.70 1.98
N ALA A 173 -8.66 6.90 1.68
CA ALA A 173 -9.47 7.14 0.49
C ALA A 173 -8.69 6.88 -0.81
N VAL A 174 -7.44 7.32 -0.88
CA VAL A 174 -6.55 7.05 -2.03
C VAL A 174 -6.25 5.55 -2.14
N THR A 175 -5.95 4.87 -1.03
CA THR A 175 -5.66 3.43 -1.06
C THR A 175 -6.90 2.63 -1.44
N TYR A 176 -8.08 3.01 -0.95
CA TYR A 176 -9.34 2.38 -1.34
C TYR A 176 -9.65 2.58 -2.82
N TYR A 177 -9.47 3.80 -3.32
CA TYR A 177 -9.60 4.07 -4.76
C TYR A 177 -8.68 3.16 -5.58
N ALA A 178 -7.39 3.10 -5.22
CA ALA A 178 -6.39 2.33 -5.94
C ALA A 178 -6.66 0.82 -5.92
N ASP A 179 -7.18 0.28 -4.83
CA ASP A 179 -7.40 -1.16 -4.66
C ASP A 179 -8.77 -1.61 -5.19
N HIS A 180 -9.83 -0.78 -5.08
CA HIS A 180 -11.21 -1.21 -5.27
C HIS A 180 -11.98 -0.48 -6.38
N ARG A 181 -11.57 0.73 -6.77
CA ARG A 181 -12.29 1.54 -7.76
C ARG A 181 -11.55 1.69 -9.08
N ALA A 182 -10.23 1.71 -9.05
CA ALA A 182 -9.43 1.86 -10.25
C ALA A 182 -9.19 0.52 -10.96
N GLY A 183 -9.16 0.55 -12.31
CA GLY A 183 -8.80 -0.60 -13.14
C GLY A 183 -9.96 -1.23 -13.88
N ARG A 184 -9.63 -1.99 -14.94
CA ARG A 184 -10.60 -2.58 -15.88
C ARG A 184 -10.81 -4.08 -15.69
N SER A 185 -9.82 -4.80 -15.18
CA SER A 185 -9.90 -6.23 -14.89
C SER A 185 -9.29 -6.54 -13.54
N ARG A 186 -9.75 -7.60 -12.89
CA ARG A 186 -9.30 -8.01 -11.55
C ARG A 186 -7.79 -8.28 -11.51
N ASP A 187 -7.27 -9.02 -12.47
CA ASP A 187 -5.85 -9.41 -12.55
C ASP A 187 -4.94 -8.19 -12.74
N ALA A 188 -5.23 -7.35 -13.76
CA ALA A 188 -4.47 -6.12 -14.00
C ALA A 188 -4.61 -5.12 -12.84
N SER A 189 -5.78 -5.09 -12.18
CA SER A 189 -6.02 -4.24 -11.02
C SER A 189 -5.14 -4.63 -9.84
N LEU A 190 -5.11 -5.91 -9.49
CA LEU A 190 -4.31 -6.41 -8.39
C LEU A 190 -2.80 -6.25 -8.67
N SER A 191 -2.37 -6.59 -9.88
CA SER A 191 -0.98 -6.39 -10.32
C SER A 191 -0.53 -4.94 -10.19
N SER A 192 -1.34 -4.00 -10.66
CA SER A 192 -1.04 -2.56 -10.57
C SER A 192 -1.06 -2.05 -9.12
N ALA A 193 -2.02 -2.51 -8.31
CA ALA A 193 -2.20 -2.08 -6.93
C ALA A 193 -1.07 -2.58 -6.01
N TRP A 194 -0.43 -3.71 -6.32
CA TRP A 194 0.63 -4.28 -5.49
C TRP A 194 2.03 -4.04 -6.03
N PHE A 195 2.22 -4.05 -7.36
CA PHE A 195 3.55 -4.04 -7.98
C PHE A 195 3.77 -2.89 -8.97
N GLY A 196 2.70 -2.24 -9.39
CA GLY A 196 2.71 -1.27 -10.48
C GLY A 196 2.46 0.18 -10.04
N PRO A 197 1.98 1.00 -10.99
CA PRO A 197 1.80 2.44 -10.78
C PRO A 197 0.90 2.78 -9.60
N ARG A 198 -0.18 2.02 -9.37
CA ARG A 198 -1.09 2.29 -8.24
C ARG A 198 -0.45 2.02 -6.88
N ALA A 199 0.46 1.04 -6.78
CA ALA A 199 1.27 0.87 -5.58
C ALA A 199 2.16 2.10 -5.32
N ALA A 200 2.74 2.69 -6.37
CA ALA A 200 3.51 3.92 -6.26
C ALA A 200 2.64 5.11 -5.82
N THR A 201 1.44 5.26 -6.39
CA THR A 201 0.48 6.30 -5.99
C THR A 201 0.12 6.18 -4.50
N LYS A 202 -0.15 4.98 -4.01
CA LYS A 202 -0.46 4.77 -2.58
C LYS A 202 0.70 5.17 -1.66
N ARG A 203 1.93 4.80 -2.01
CA ARG A 203 3.12 5.22 -1.25
C ARG A 203 3.31 6.73 -1.28
N ARG A 204 3.18 7.34 -2.48
CA ARG A 204 3.28 8.80 -2.59
C ARG A 204 2.18 9.51 -1.80
N ALA A 205 0.97 8.96 -1.74
CA ALA A 205 -0.10 9.50 -0.90
C ALA A 205 0.27 9.51 0.59
N LEU A 206 0.89 8.42 1.08
CA LEU A 206 1.36 8.35 2.47
C LEU A 206 2.46 9.39 2.75
N GLU A 207 3.47 9.48 1.88
CA GLU A 207 4.55 10.46 1.98
C GLU A 207 4.02 11.89 1.97
N LEU A 208 3.20 12.22 0.97
CA LEU A 208 2.65 13.55 0.79
C LEU A 208 1.72 13.95 1.94
N ALA A 209 0.87 13.04 2.43
CA ALA A 209 0.03 13.30 3.59
C ALA A 209 0.88 13.59 4.84
N THR A 210 2.03 12.93 4.99
CA THR A 210 2.98 13.20 6.08
C THR A 210 3.57 14.60 5.93
N GLU A 211 4.02 14.98 4.73
CA GLU A 211 4.54 16.34 4.45
C GLU A 211 3.50 17.42 4.82
N TYR A 212 2.23 17.23 4.41
CA TYR A 212 1.14 18.17 4.75
C TYR A 212 0.79 18.19 6.23
N ALA A 213 0.84 17.05 6.92
CA ALA A 213 0.57 16.93 8.34
C ALA A 213 1.67 17.56 9.21
N GLU A 214 2.92 17.53 8.76
CA GLU A 214 4.06 18.19 9.42
C GLU A 214 4.03 19.72 9.26
N ALA A 215 3.48 20.19 8.14
CA ALA A 215 3.33 21.63 7.84
C ALA A 215 2.10 22.28 8.49
N ALA A 216 1.29 21.51 9.21
CA ALA A 216 0.06 21.95 9.88
C ALA A 216 0.27 22.18 11.37
#